data_9845c8c649b0302f108a3f2c87883e52
#
_entry.id   9845c8c649b0302f108a3f2c87883e52
#
_cell.length_a   1.000
_cell.length_b   1.000
_cell.length_c   1.000
_cell.angle_alpha   90.00
_cell.angle_beta   90.00
_cell.angle_gamma   90.00
#
_symmetry.space_group_name_H-M   'P 1'
#
loop_
_entity.id
_entity.type
_entity.pdbx_description
1 polymer ?
#
loop_
_entity_poly.entity_id
_entity_poly.type
_entity_poly.pdbx_seq_one_letter_code
_entity_poly.pdbx_strand_id
1 'polypeptide(L)'
;MTGFKVDDEMIGMGDRRCKVYSLVDVDCANLPTQIRPFTNIEVNNTSMPVDLVALVDSIPGVESVVYNQIIFVPNQKRELALLDKKKNRHGSMPNPSNLIAVEDIKRVQEVIARENKQLVYTHYNLIVTVKPDTDIQKCTNHLENAFGRMGIHISKRAYNQLELFVNSFPGNCYGMNADYDRF
;
A
#
# COMPACT_ATOMS: atom_id res chain seq x y z
N MET A 1 -12.87 30.72 -11.14
CA MET A 1 -12.89 29.29 -11.56
C MET A 1 -11.78 28.56 -10.81
N THR A 2 -12.14 27.82 -9.82
CA THR A 2 -11.23 26.95 -9.06
C THR A 2 -10.99 25.70 -9.92
N GLY A 3 -9.92 25.73 -10.72
CA GLY A 3 -9.60 24.62 -11.60
C GLY A 3 -8.75 23.57 -10.87
N PHE A 4 -8.90 22.31 -11.27
CA PHE A 4 -7.90 21.28 -10.99
C PHE A 4 -6.63 21.62 -11.75
N LYS A 5 -5.51 21.71 -11.04
CA LYS A 5 -4.18 21.76 -11.64
C LYS A 5 -3.48 20.47 -11.26
N VAL A 6 -3.11 19.70 -12.25
CA VAL A 6 -2.32 18.50 -12.07
C VAL A 6 -0.88 18.84 -12.38
N ASP A 7 -0.04 18.73 -11.39
CA ASP A 7 1.41 18.78 -11.52
C ASP A 7 1.94 17.34 -11.35
N ASP A 8 3.15 17.07 -11.81
CA ASP A 8 3.73 15.71 -11.73
C ASP A 8 3.81 15.19 -10.28
N GLU A 9 3.93 16.09 -9.31
CA GLU A 9 4.08 15.71 -7.90
C GLU A 9 2.81 15.89 -7.06
N MET A 10 1.86 16.72 -7.50
CA MET A 10 0.71 17.12 -6.69
C MET A 10 -0.51 17.46 -7.54
N ILE A 11 -1.66 17.43 -6.90
CA ILE A 11 -2.93 17.85 -7.47
C ILE A 11 -3.37 19.13 -6.76
N GLY A 12 -3.49 20.23 -7.50
CA GLY A 12 -4.06 21.47 -7.00
C GLY A 12 -5.58 21.44 -7.07
N MET A 13 -6.24 21.71 -5.95
CA MET A 13 -7.70 21.80 -5.82
C MET A 13 -8.07 23.15 -5.24
N GLY A 14 -8.23 24.15 -6.09
CA GLY A 14 -8.50 25.53 -5.63
C GLY A 14 -7.30 26.12 -4.91
N ASP A 15 -7.47 26.42 -3.63
CA ASP A 15 -6.44 26.92 -2.72
C ASP A 15 -5.68 25.81 -1.97
N ARG A 16 -6.02 24.55 -2.21
CA ARG A 16 -5.43 23.39 -1.54
C ARG A 16 -4.56 22.58 -2.47
N ARG A 17 -3.64 21.84 -1.89
CA ARG A 17 -2.80 20.89 -2.61
C ARG A 17 -3.00 19.50 -2.02
N CYS A 18 -3.06 18.51 -2.89
CA CYS A 18 -3.25 17.11 -2.53
C CYS A 18 -2.11 16.28 -3.11
N LYS A 19 -1.61 15.33 -2.34
CA LYS A 19 -0.64 14.32 -2.79
C LYS A 19 -1.13 12.94 -2.38
N VAL A 20 -1.00 11.99 -3.28
CA VAL A 20 -1.31 10.59 -3.04
C VAL A 20 -0.02 9.81 -2.82
N TYR A 21 0.07 9.13 -1.69
CA TYR A 21 1.15 8.21 -1.38
C TYR A 21 0.62 6.78 -1.45
N SER A 22 1.25 5.95 -2.24
CA SER A 22 0.91 4.53 -2.31
C SER A 22 1.71 3.75 -1.27
N LEU A 23 1.07 2.81 -0.59
CA LEU A 23 1.72 1.83 0.29
C LEU A 23 1.99 0.51 -0.44
N VAL A 24 1.56 0.42 -1.69
CA VAL A 24 1.74 -0.74 -2.57
C VAL A 24 2.25 -0.24 -3.90
N ASP A 25 3.51 -0.52 -4.20
CA ASP A 25 4.18 -0.14 -5.43
C ASP A 25 5.41 -1.01 -5.64
N VAL A 26 6.04 -0.89 -6.79
CA VAL A 26 7.35 -1.51 -7.08
C VAL A 26 8.38 -1.15 -6.01
N ASP A 27 8.36 0.11 -5.54
CA ASP A 27 9.25 0.61 -4.50
C ASP A 27 8.95 0.04 -3.11
N CYS A 28 7.74 -0.48 -2.92
CA CYS A 28 7.22 -1.01 -1.64
C CYS A 28 7.24 -2.53 -1.59
N ALA A 29 8.04 -3.20 -2.41
CA ALA A 29 8.05 -4.65 -2.57
C ALA A 29 8.38 -5.45 -1.29
N ASN A 30 8.87 -4.79 -0.25
CA ASN A 30 9.23 -5.39 1.03
C ASN A 30 8.21 -5.05 2.12
N LEU A 31 6.95 -5.39 1.88
CA LEU A 31 5.96 -5.31 2.95
C LEU A 31 6.33 -6.27 4.10
N PRO A 32 6.12 -5.87 5.35
CA PRO A 32 6.36 -6.77 6.48
C PRO A 32 5.49 -8.02 6.36
N THR A 33 6.02 -9.15 6.81
CA THR A 33 5.36 -10.49 6.74
C THR A 33 3.98 -10.52 7.41
N GLN A 34 3.72 -9.57 8.31
CA GLN A 34 2.43 -9.36 8.95
C GLN A 34 2.13 -7.87 9.06
N ILE A 35 1.05 -7.44 8.43
CA ILE A 35 0.44 -6.14 8.70
C ILE A 35 -0.64 -6.39 9.76
N ARG A 36 -0.42 -5.87 10.96
CA ARG A 36 -1.43 -5.93 12.02
C ARG A 36 -2.29 -4.67 11.96
N PRO A 37 -3.58 -4.75 12.31
CA PRO A 37 -4.45 -3.57 12.35
C PRO A 37 -3.96 -2.52 13.36
N PHE A 38 -3.21 -2.94 14.35
CA PHE A 38 -2.54 -2.05 15.30
C PHE A 38 -1.20 -2.64 15.71
N THR A 39 -0.28 -1.80 16.15
CA THR A 39 0.97 -2.20 16.78
C THR A 39 1.05 -1.61 18.17
N ASN A 40 1.79 -2.26 19.07
CA ASN A 40 2.06 -1.70 20.39
C ASN A 40 3.30 -0.81 20.32
N ILE A 41 3.14 0.43 20.75
CA ILE A 41 4.25 1.36 20.96
C ILE A 41 4.50 1.47 22.46
N GLU A 42 5.73 1.26 22.87
CA GLU A 42 6.13 1.47 24.25
C GLU A 42 6.37 2.96 24.51
N VAL A 43 5.55 3.52 25.38
CA VAL A 43 5.70 4.89 25.86
C VAL A 43 5.75 4.85 27.38
N ASN A 44 6.84 5.29 27.98
CA ASN A 44 7.03 5.32 29.45
C ASN A 44 6.72 3.99 30.14
N ASN A 45 7.25 2.88 29.64
CA ASN A 45 6.99 1.51 30.12
C ASN A 45 5.53 1.05 30.02
N THR A 46 4.70 1.72 29.26
CA THR A 46 3.32 1.32 29.00
C THR A 46 3.18 0.97 27.52
N SER A 47 2.74 -0.25 27.23
CA SER A 47 2.46 -0.68 25.86
C SER A 47 1.10 -0.14 25.43
N MET A 48 1.06 0.74 24.42
CA MET A 48 -0.18 1.28 23.88
C MET A 48 -0.41 0.73 22.47
N PRO A 49 -1.61 0.22 22.17
CA PRO A 49 -1.97 -0.14 20.81
C PRO A 49 -2.14 1.14 19.97
N VAL A 50 -1.45 1.20 18.84
CA VAL A 50 -1.55 2.33 17.90
C VAL A 50 -1.97 1.80 16.55
N ASP A 51 -3.07 2.35 16.02
CA ASP A 51 -3.52 2.10 14.67
C ASP A 51 -2.55 2.74 13.66
N LEU A 52 -2.33 2.10 12.53
CA LEU A 52 -1.57 2.64 11.40
C LEU A 52 -2.08 4.02 10.97
N VAL A 53 -3.40 4.22 11.03
CA VAL A 53 -4.05 5.49 10.68
C VAL A 53 -3.72 6.59 11.70
N ALA A 54 -3.53 6.24 12.97
CA ALA A 54 -3.17 7.21 14.02
C ALA A 54 -1.79 7.86 13.78
N LEU A 55 -0.90 7.20 13.04
CA LEU A 55 0.42 7.76 12.69
C LEU A 55 0.34 8.94 11.73
N VAL A 56 -0.80 9.12 11.07
CA VAL A 56 -1.04 10.17 10.06
C VAL A 56 -1.76 11.37 10.65
N ASP A 57 -2.26 11.29 11.88
CA ASP A 57 -3.12 12.31 12.49
C ASP A 57 -2.36 13.57 12.98
N SER A 58 -1.05 13.50 13.12
CA SER A 58 -0.26 14.55 13.77
C SER A 58 0.73 15.26 12.84
N ILE A 59 0.49 15.25 11.52
CA ILE A 59 1.43 15.84 10.56
C ILE A 59 1.22 17.36 10.47
N PRO A 60 2.22 18.18 10.78
CA PRO A 60 2.10 19.63 10.72
C PRO A 60 1.72 20.12 9.32
N GLY A 61 0.70 20.98 9.24
CA GLY A 61 0.25 21.59 7.98
C GLY A 61 -0.68 20.71 7.14
N VAL A 62 -0.97 19.50 7.55
CA VAL A 62 -1.96 18.64 6.93
C VAL A 62 -3.35 19.05 7.40
N GLU A 63 -4.29 19.24 6.47
CA GLU A 63 -5.69 19.53 6.76
C GLU A 63 -6.53 18.26 6.88
N SER A 64 -6.27 17.31 5.99
CA SER A 64 -6.96 16.02 6.01
C SER A 64 -6.12 14.93 5.42
N VAL A 65 -6.34 13.72 5.93
CA VAL A 65 -5.78 12.49 5.39
C VAL A 65 -6.92 11.53 5.15
N VAL A 66 -6.96 10.96 3.95
CA VAL A 66 -7.86 9.85 3.62
C VAL A 66 -7.04 8.61 3.41
N TYR A 67 -7.25 7.61 4.25
CA TYR A 67 -6.67 6.29 4.07
C TYR A 67 -7.63 5.42 3.26
N ASN A 68 -7.18 4.95 2.11
CA ASN A 68 -7.93 4.04 1.27
C ASN A 68 -7.34 2.64 1.32
N GLN A 69 -8.22 1.68 1.50
CA GLN A 69 -7.92 0.27 1.36
C GLN A 69 -8.86 -0.32 0.31
N ILE A 70 -8.29 -0.78 -0.78
CA ILE A 70 -9.04 -1.40 -1.86
C ILE A 70 -8.68 -2.88 -1.88
N ILE A 71 -9.70 -3.74 -1.84
CA ILE A 71 -9.54 -5.18 -1.81
C ILE A 71 -10.21 -5.76 -3.04
N PHE A 72 -9.45 -6.48 -3.85
CA PHE A 72 -9.95 -7.23 -5.01
C PHE A 72 -9.99 -8.70 -4.65
N VAL A 73 -11.15 -9.30 -4.78
CA VAL A 73 -11.35 -10.74 -4.57
C VAL A 73 -11.32 -11.43 -5.94
N PRO A 74 -10.19 -12.07 -6.32
CA PRO A 74 -10.07 -12.72 -7.60
C PRO A 74 -10.80 -14.09 -7.63
N ASN A 75 -10.88 -14.68 -8.82
CA ASN A 75 -11.33 -16.07 -8.94
C ASN A 75 -10.29 -17.01 -8.32
N GLN A 76 -10.60 -17.57 -7.16
CA GLN A 76 -9.68 -18.40 -6.35
C GLN A 76 -9.13 -19.60 -7.13
N LYS A 77 -9.96 -20.27 -7.93
CA LYS A 77 -9.52 -21.42 -8.74
C LYS A 77 -8.46 -21.04 -9.75
N ARG A 78 -8.60 -19.85 -10.36
CA ARG A 78 -7.63 -19.32 -11.31
C ARG A 78 -6.31 -18.95 -10.60
N GLU A 79 -6.39 -18.31 -9.44
CA GLU A 79 -5.21 -17.90 -8.69
C GLU A 79 -4.40 -19.11 -8.17
N LEU A 80 -5.08 -20.11 -7.65
CA LEU A 80 -4.44 -21.34 -7.23
C LEU A 80 -3.75 -22.05 -8.41
N ALA A 81 -4.38 -22.08 -9.59
CA ALA A 81 -3.76 -22.63 -10.80
C ALA A 81 -2.54 -21.82 -11.26
N LEU A 82 -2.53 -20.49 -11.07
CA LEU A 82 -1.36 -19.65 -11.33
C LEU A 82 -0.23 -19.93 -10.35
N LEU A 83 -0.53 -20.13 -9.07
CA LEU A 83 0.47 -20.54 -8.07
C LEU A 83 1.08 -21.90 -8.41
N ASP A 84 0.26 -22.86 -8.85
CA ASP A 84 0.77 -24.16 -9.31
C ASP A 84 1.70 -24.04 -10.53
N LYS A 85 1.35 -23.19 -11.49
CA LYS A 85 2.23 -22.90 -12.63
C LYS A 85 3.56 -22.27 -12.20
N LYS A 86 3.52 -21.30 -11.27
CA LYS A 86 4.73 -20.68 -10.72
C LYS A 86 5.58 -21.72 -9.98
N LYS A 87 4.98 -22.54 -9.13
CA LYS A 87 5.65 -23.63 -8.41
C LYS A 87 6.37 -24.60 -9.36
N ASN A 88 5.69 -25.03 -10.39
CA ASN A 88 6.26 -25.97 -11.39
C ASN A 88 7.41 -25.31 -12.17
N ARG A 89 7.27 -24.03 -12.55
CA ARG A 89 8.34 -23.28 -13.23
C ARG A 89 9.58 -23.14 -12.36
N HIS A 90 9.44 -22.78 -11.08
CA HIS A 90 10.57 -22.72 -10.16
C HIS A 90 11.17 -24.10 -9.89
N GLY A 91 10.34 -25.13 -9.78
CA GLY A 91 10.81 -26.51 -9.60
C GLY A 91 11.57 -27.10 -10.79
N SER A 92 11.30 -26.62 -12.02
CA SER A 92 12.01 -27.08 -13.22
C SER A 92 13.41 -26.49 -13.38
N MET A 93 13.75 -25.44 -12.65
CA MET A 93 15.06 -24.79 -12.67
C MET A 93 15.62 -24.67 -11.23
N PRO A 94 16.07 -25.79 -10.63
CA PRO A 94 16.45 -25.81 -9.23
C PRO A 94 17.71 -24.98 -8.97
N ASN A 95 17.54 -23.93 -8.19
CA ASN A 95 18.59 -23.14 -7.55
C ASN A 95 18.10 -22.75 -6.15
N PRO A 96 18.95 -22.27 -5.24
CA PRO A 96 18.54 -21.96 -3.87
C PRO A 96 17.32 -21.03 -3.78
N SER A 97 17.25 -19.97 -4.59
CA SER A 97 16.13 -19.03 -4.61
C SER A 97 14.84 -19.68 -5.12
N ASN A 98 14.93 -20.50 -6.15
CA ASN A 98 13.76 -21.21 -6.68
C ASN A 98 13.25 -22.27 -5.71
N LEU A 99 14.12 -22.95 -4.97
CA LEU A 99 13.71 -23.91 -3.94
C LEU A 99 12.94 -23.21 -2.82
N ILE A 100 13.44 -22.07 -2.34
CA ILE A 100 12.72 -21.25 -1.35
C ILE A 100 11.36 -20.84 -1.90
N ALA A 101 11.29 -20.33 -3.14
CA ALA A 101 10.01 -19.94 -3.75
C ALA A 101 9.01 -21.11 -3.85
N VAL A 102 9.47 -22.32 -4.14
CA VAL A 102 8.62 -23.53 -4.14
C VAL A 102 8.08 -23.84 -2.75
N GLU A 103 8.92 -23.73 -1.73
CA GLU A 103 8.51 -23.95 -0.33
C GLU A 103 7.50 -22.91 0.14
N ASP A 104 7.72 -21.63 -0.18
CA ASP A 104 6.81 -20.55 0.18
C ASP A 104 5.44 -20.73 -0.50
N ILE A 105 5.42 -21.09 -1.79
CA ILE A 105 4.15 -21.37 -2.48
C ILE A 105 3.43 -22.55 -1.84
N LYS A 106 4.13 -23.63 -1.49
CA LYS A 106 3.51 -24.77 -0.80
C LYS A 106 2.91 -24.36 0.54
N ARG A 107 3.64 -23.57 1.33
CA ARG A 107 3.16 -23.05 2.62
C ARG A 107 1.88 -22.23 2.46
N VAL A 108 1.83 -21.33 1.47
CA VAL A 108 0.63 -20.55 1.17
C VAL A 108 -0.55 -21.47 0.80
N GLN A 109 -0.33 -22.46 -0.06
CA GLN A 109 -1.36 -23.42 -0.46
C GLN A 109 -1.86 -24.25 0.73
N GLU A 110 -0.98 -24.66 1.64
CA GLU A 110 -1.35 -25.38 2.86
C GLU A 110 -2.21 -24.53 3.79
N VAL A 111 -1.84 -23.26 4.01
CA VAL A 111 -2.62 -22.32 4.83
C VAL A 111 -4.01 -22.10 4.24
N ILE A 112 -4.11 -21.91 2.93
CA ILE A 112 -5.39 -21.78 2.23
C ILE A 112 -6.26 -23.02 2.44
N ALA A 113 -5.68 -24.22 2.28
CA ALA A 113 -6.42 -25.46 2.39
C ALA A 113 -6.85 -25.79 3.83
N ARG A 114 -5.98 -25.53 4.84
CA ARG A 114 -6.24 -25.85 6.24
C ARG A 114 -7.18 -24.86 6.90
N GLU A 115 -7.03 -23.58 6.60
CA GLU A 115 -7.73 -22.51 7.28
C GLU A 115 -8.88 -21.91 6.48
N ASN A 116 -9.17 -22.49 5.31
CA ASN A 116 -10.20 -22.01 4.37
C ASN A 116 -10.04 -20.51 4.04
N LYS A 117 -8.79 -20.05 3.92
CA LYS A 117 -8.48 -18.67 3.57
C LYS A 117 -8.58 -18.45 2.07
N GLN A 118 -8.73 -17.18 1.69
CA GLN A 118 -8.81 -16.78 0.29
C GLN A 118 -7.65 -15.85 -0.05
N LEU A 119 -7.20 -15.93 -1.31
CA LEU A 119 -6.28 -14.96 -1.86
C LEU A 119 -7.04 -13.69 -2.24
N VAL A 120 -6.46 -12.56 -1.92
CA VAL A 120 -6.99 -11.25 -2.29
C VAL A 120 -5.85 -10.40 -2.83
N TYR A 121 -6.15 -9.50 -3.75
CA TYR A 121 -5.25 -8.41 -4.09
C TYR A 121 -5.66 -7.18 -3.32
N THR A 122 -4.68 -6.47 -2.83
CA THR A 122 -4.92 -5.26 -2.03
C THR A 122 -4.17 -4.07 -2.62
N HIS A 123 -4.75 -2.89 -2.44
CA HIS A 123 -4.08 -1.63 -2.67
C HIS A 123 -4.33 -0.72 -1.47
N TYR A 124 -3.29 -0.05 -1.03
CA TYR A 124 -3.35 0.90 0.09
C TYR A 124 -2.77 2.23 -0.37
N ASN A 125 -3.49 3.31 -0.13
CA ASN A 125 -2.95 4.64 -0.36
C ASN A 125 -3.43 5.65 0.66
N LEU A 126 -2.69 6.75 0.76
CA LEU A 126 -2.98 7.90 1.59
C LEU A 126 -3.17 9.11 0.68
N ILE A 127 -4.33 9.74 0.75
CA ILE A 127 -4.57 11.03 0.10
C ILE A 127 -4.36 12.10 1.18
N VAL A 128 -3.29 12.86 1.05
CA VAL A 128 -2.92 13.91 2.00
C VAL A 128 -3.23 15.26 1.40
N THR A 129 -4.14 16.01 2.03
CA THR A 129 -4.47 17.38 1.64
C THR A 129 -3.77 18.36 2.58
N VAL A 130 -3.07 19.31 2.00
CA VAL A 130 -2.28 20.30 2.73
C VAL A 130 -2.70 21.72 2.37
N LYS A 131 -2.44 22.66 3.29
CA LYS A 131 -2.58 24.09 3.05
C LYS A 131 -1.58 24.58 1.98
N PRO A 132 -1.88 25.71 1.32
CA PRO A 132 -1.01 26.24 0.25
C PRO A 132 0.44 26.45 0.66
N ASP A 133 0.64 26.91 1.89
CA ASP A 133 1.97 27.27 2.41
C ASP A 133 2.72 26.09 3.05
N THR A 134 2.12 24.91 3.06
CA THR A 134 2.73 23.72 3.68
C THR A 134 3.84 23.17 2.78
N ASP A 135 4.99 22.92 3.38
CA ASP A 135 6.09 22.23 2.73
C ASP A 135 5.78 20.74 2.63
N ILE A 136 5.41 20.30 1.43
CA ILE A 136 5.02 18.90 1.16
C ILE A 136 6.18 17.94 1.40
N GLN A 137 7.43 18.40 1.25
CA GLN A 137 8.60 17.54 1.51
C GLN A 137 8.73 17.20 2.99
N LYS A 138 8.39 18.14 3.89
CA LYS A 138 8.36 17.85 5.33
C LYS A 138 7.28 16.85 5.68
N CYS A 139 6.10 16.96 5.06
CA CYS A 139 5.04 15.97 5.21
C CYS A 139 5.47 14.57 4.71
N THR A 140 6.13 14.52 3.54
CA THR A 140 6.66 13.28 2.98
C THR A 140 7.67 12.64 3.93
N ASN A 141 8.63 13.40 4.42
CA ASN A 141 9.66 12.89 5.34
C ASN A 141 9.04 12.38 6.66
N HIS A 142 8.01 13.07 7.15
CA HIS A 142 7.29 12.63 8.35
C HIS A 142 6.60 11.28 8.13
N LEU A 143 5.88 11.15 7.01
CA LEU A 143 5.21 9.90 6.63
C LEU A 143 6.22 8.75 6.45
N GLU A 144 7.31 8.99 5.73
CA GLU A 144 8.37 8.00 5.55
C GLU A 144 8.94 7.51 6.89
N ASN A 145 9.21 8.44 7.81
CA ASN A 145 9.70 8.09 9.13
C ASN A 145 8.66 7.31 9.95
N ALA A 146 7.40 7.72 9.90
CA ALA A 146 6.33 7.06 10.64
C ALA A 146 6.10 5.62 10.16
N PHE A 147 5.95 5.43 8.85
CA PHE A 147 5.73 4.11 8.26
C PHE A 147 7.01 3.26 8.24
N GLY A 148 8.18 3.88 8.03
CA GLY A 148 9.47 3.20 8.04
C GLY A 148 9.80 2.53 9.37
N ARG A 149 9.36 3.11 10.49
CA ARG A 149 9.48 2.48 11.83
C ARG A 149 8.70 1.17 11.94
N MET A 150 7.70 0.99 11.08
CA MET A 150 6.89 -0.23 11.02
C MET A 150 7.35 -1.18 9.91
N GLY A 151 8.46 -0.87 9.24
CA GLY A 151 8.96 -1.64 8.12
C GLY A 151 8.15 -1.47 6.83
N ILE A 152 7.31 -0.43 6.75
CA ILE A 152 6.52 -0.11 5.56
C ILE A 152 7.17 1.03 4.82
N HIS A 153 7.47 0.82 3.55
CA HIS A 153 7.96 1.86 2.66
C HIS A 153 6.81 2.46 1.87
N ILE A 154 6.69 3.78 1.91
CA ILE A 154 5.71 4.50 1.09
C ILE A 154 6.32 4.85 -0.26
N SER A 155 5.55 4.68 -1.32
CA SER A 155 5.95 5.16 -2.65
C SER A 155 5.67 6.64 -2.80
N LYS A 156 6.66 7.35 -3.30
CA LYS A 156 6.61 8.79 -3.62
C LYS A 156 6.30 9.03 -5.09
N ARG A 157 5.46 8.21 -5.69
CA ARG A 157 5.12 8.35 -7.10
C ARG A 157 4.86 9.79 -7.48
N ALA A 158 5.50 10.25 -8.54
CA ALA A 158 5.35 11.61 -9.05
C ALA A 158 4.50 11.67 -10.31
N TYR A 159 4.43 10.60 -11.11
CA TYR A 159 3.96 10.63 -12.50
C TYR A 159 2.50 10.21 -12.68
N ASN A 160 1.86 9.53 -11.73
CA ASN A 160 0.48 9.05 -11.86
C ASN A 160 -0.45 9.50 -10.72
N GLN A 161 -0.19 10.67 -10.16
CA GLN A 161 -0.93 11.23 -9.04
C GLN A 161 -2.43 11.35 -9.33
N LEU A 162 -2.81 11.86 -10.51
CA LEU A 162 -4.20 12.00 -10.89
C LEU A 162 -4.89 10.63 -11.04
N GLU A 163 -4.22 9.66 -11.63
CA GLU A 163 -4.76 8.31 -11.81
C GLU A 163 -5.03 7.66 -10.44
N LEU A 164 -4.06 7.68 -9.54
CA LEU A 164 -4.22 7.16 -8.17
C LEU A 164 -5.34 7.89 -7.43
N PHE A 165 -5.41 9.21 -7.55
CA PHE A 165 -6.46 10.00 -6.92
C PHE A 165 -7.85 9.62 -7.42
N VAL A 166 -8.05 9.57 -8.73
CA VAL A 166 -9.33 9.23 -9.35
C VAL A 166 -9.74 7.79 -9.03
N ASN A 167 -8.80 6.85 -9.08
CA ASN A 167 -9.05 5.44 -8.75
C ASN A 167 -9.27 5.18 -7.25
N SER A 168 -8.97 6.15 -6.40
CA SER A 168 -9.23 6.07 -4.97
C SER A 168 -10.68 6.39 -4.59
N PHE A 169 -11.48 6.92 -5.51
CA PHE A 169 -12.90 7.16 -5.24
C PHE A 169 -13.71 5.87 -5.23
N PRO A 170 -14.68 5.73 -4.33
CA PRO A 170 -15.58 4.59 -4.30
C PRO A 170 -16.23 4.33 -5.67
N GLY A 171 -16.14 3.11 -6.14
CA GLY A 171 -16.69 2.71 -7.44
C GLY A 171 -15.79 2.94 -8.65
N ASN A 172 -14.63 3.57 -8.50
CA ASN A 172 -13.71 3.86 -9.61
C ASN A 172 -12.37 3.11 -9.55
N CYS A 173 -12.23 2.14 -8.68
CA CYS A 173 -10.97 1.41 -8.44
C CYS A 173 -10.56 0.42 -9.56
N TYR A 174 -11.36 0.30 -10.63
CA TYR A 174 -11.08 -0.63 -11.73
C TYR A 174 -9.89 -0.24 -12.60
N GLY A 175 -9.50 1.03 -12.61
CA GLY A 175 -8.37 1.54 -13.39
C GLY A 175 -7.01 1.22 -12.80
N MET A 176 -6.93 0.66 -11.59
CA MET A 176 -5.65 0.33 -10.96
C MET A 176 -4.95 -0.81 -11.69
N ASN A 177 -3.68 -0.56 -12.02
CA ASN A 177 -2.83 -1.54 -12.69
C ASN A 177 -2.56 -2.74 -11.77
N ALA A 178 -2.91 -3.95 -12.26
CA ALA A 178 -2.74 -5.18 -11.49
C ALA A 178 -1.27 -5.54 -11.21
N ASP A 179 -0.34 -5.04 -12.03
CA ASP A 179 1.08 -5.38 -11.90
C ASP A 179 1.83 -4.47 -10.91
N TYR A 180 1.35 -3.24 -10.73
CA TYR A 180 2.04 -2.22 -9.94
C TYR A 180 1.24 -1.69 -8.75
N ASP A 181 -0.09 -1.76 -8.81
CA ASP A 181 -0.97 -1.14 -7.83
C ASP A 181 -1.64 -2.16 -6.89
N ARG A 182 -1.35 -3.45 -7.04
CA ARG A 182 -1.99 -4.52 -6.27
C ARG A 182 -0.96 -5.50 -5.72
N PHE A 183 -1.14 -5.85 -4.48
CA PHE A 183 -0.35 -6.85 -3.76
C PHE A 183 -1.16 -8.10 -3.52
#